data_29e9833d59f562f3c18878eb95232898
#
_entry.id   29e9833d59f562f3c18878eb95232898
#
_cell.length_a   1.000
_cell.length_b   1.000
_cell.length_c   1.000
_cell.angle_alpha   90.00
_cell.angle_beta   90.00
_cell.angle_gamma   90.00
#
_symmetry.space_group_name_H-M   'P 1'
#
loop_
_entity.id
_entity.type
_entity.pdbx_description
1 polymer ?
#
loop_
_entity_poly.entity_id
_entity_poly.type
_entity_poly.pdbx_seq_one_letter_code
_entity_poly.pdbx_strand_id
1 'polypeptide(L)'
;MKQYLYILGLAIMLTGIYTSCKTSSLETLHQDEVAARDKYVKDNKLTDNLDVSGIYFKLTERSTDTTLIRSGFKVMLEFNITLLDGKTVVFTTEDQYGHNYEPYTFYVDVSNTIVNAKFEQQIAGLHRGLKKMHIGDRAFMVIPSELAFKAVSTTTDYVIVQRFSTLLATVYAKSGRSPAQQKEDEQQ
;
A
#
# COMPACT_ATOMS: atom_id res chain seq x y z
N MET A 1 -0.72 30.14 58.82
CA MET A 1 -0.73 28.75 58.32
C MET A 1 -1.70 28.52 57.15
N LYS A 2 -2.94 29.04 57.18
CA LYS A 2 -3.90 28.81 56.08
C LYS A 2 -3.49 29.42 54.73
N GLN A 3 -2.80 30.56 54.71
CA GLN A 3 -2.36 31.19 53.43
C GLN A 3 -1.27 30.40 52.68
N TYR A 4 -0.39 29.70 53.38
CA TYR A 4 0.64 28.87 52.75
C TYR A 4 0.08 27.59 52.10
N LEU A 5 -1.04 27.11 52.63
CA LEU A 5 -1.74 25.95 52.05
C LEU A 5 -2.37 26.28 50.67
N TYR A 6 -2.88 27.50 50.47
CA TYR A 6 -3.43 27.95 49.18
C TYR A 6 -2.35 28.17 48.13
N ILE A 7 -1.18 28.69 48.54
CA ILE A 7 -0.06 28.90 47.63
C ILE A 7 0.52 27.56 47.20
N LEU A 8 0.63 26.58 48.11
CA LEU A 8 1.10 25.22 47.74
C LEU A 8 0.10 24.49 46.83
N GLY A 9 -1.21 24.64 47.07
CA GLY A 9 -2.25 24.09 46.19
C GLY A 9 -2.25 24.68 44.77
N LEU A 10 -1.98 26.01 44.67
CA LEU A 10 -1.93 26.69 43.36
C LEU A 10 -0.69 26.30 42.57
N ALA A 11 0.46 26.07 43.25
CA ALA A 11 1.70 25.62 42.60
C ALA A 11 1.59 24.20 42.03
N ILE A 12 0.86 23.31 42.68
CA ILE A 12 0.61 21.93 42.19
C ILE A 12 -0.32 21.91 40.99
N MET A 13 -1.30 22.84 40.91
CA MET A 13 -2.19 22.94 39.73
C MET A 13 -1.48 23.50 38.47
N LEU A 14 -0.41 24.27 38.62
CA LEU A 14 0.32 24.83 37.47
C LEU A 14 1.33 23.85 36.86
N THR A 15 1.67 22.75 37.50
CA THR A 15 2.62 21.75 36.98
C THR A 15 1.96 20.66 36.11
N GLY A 16 0.61 20.65 36.03
CA GLY A 16 -0.18 19.60 35.34
C GLY A 16 -0.46 19.82 33.86
N ILE A 17 -0.02 20.92 33.23
CA ILE A 17 -0.45 21.25 31.85
C ILE A 17 0.73 21.28 30.85
N TYR A 18 1.79 20.54 31.10
CA TYR A 18 2.72 20.21 30.02
C TYR A 18 2.33 18.84 29.43
N THR A 19 1.13 18.76 28.83
CA THR A 19 0.90 17.78 27.80
C THR A 19 1.77 18.18 26.61
N SER A 20 3.02 17.73 26.65
CA SER A 20 3.91 17.77 25.50
C SER A 20 3.17 17.14 24.33
N CYS A 21 2.69 17.95 23.38
CA CYS A 21 2.43 17.48 22.05
C CYS A 21 3.74 16.88 21.56
N LYS A 22 3.93 15.58 21.71
CA LYS A 22 5.00 14.85 21.06
C LYS A 22 4.76 14.99 19.56
N THR A 23 5.38 15.97 18.94
CA THR A 23 5.58 15.97 17.50
C THR A 23 6.40 14.71 17.23
N SER A 24 5.74 13.62 16.81
CA SER A 24 6.44 12.39 16.52
C SER A 24 7.46 12.68 15.42
N SER A 25 8.72 12.37 15.69
CA SER A 25 9.76 12.49 14.67
C SER A 25 9.43 11.55 13.51
N LEU A 26 9.97 11.83 12.32
CA LEU A 26 9.80 10.91 11.17
C LEU A 26 10.28 9.51 11.50
N GLU A 27 11.34 9.42 12.31
CA GLU A 27 11.87 8.14 12.80
C GLU A 27 10.85 7.38 13.66
N THR A 28 10.19 8.06 14.60
CA THR A 28 9.16 7.44 15.45
C THR A 28 7.98 6.95 14.61
N LEU A 29 7.53 7.74 13.65
CA LEU A 29 6.43 7.34 12.74
C LEU A 29 6.79 6.10 11.93
N HIS A 30 8.03 6.01 11.46
CA HIS A 30 8.50 4.84 10.72
C HIS A 30 8.60 3.60 11.62
N GLN A 31 9.13 3.75 12.84
CA GLN A 31 9.20 2.66 13.82
C GLN A 31 7.80 2.15 14.21
N ASP A 32 6.84 3.04 14.41
CA ASP A 32 5.44 2.69 14.70
C ASP A 32 4.80 1.91 13.52
N GLU A 33 5.07 2.33 12.27
CA GLU A 33 4.62 1.60 11.07
C GLU A 33 5.21 0.19 11.01
N VAL A 34 6.54 0.05 11.21
CA VAL A 34 7.20 -1.25 11.20
C VAL A 34 6.59 -2.16 12.26
N ALA A 35 6.39 -1.67 13.48
CA ALA A 35 5.77 -2.44 14.56
C ALA A 35 4.34 -2.86 14.23
N ALA A 36 3.54 -1.97 13.65
CA ALA A 36 2.16 -2.25 13.24
C ALA A 36 2.10 -3.29 12.11
N ARG A 37 2.97 -3.16 11.11
CA ARG A 37 3.12 -4.11 10.00
C ARG A 37 3.52 -5.49 10.51
N ASP A 38 4.56 -5.57 11.34
CA ASP A 38 5.07 -6.84 11.85
C ASP A 38 4.02 -7.55 12.72
N LYS A 39 3.27 -6.79 13.51
CA LYS A 39 2.11 -7.32 14.24
C LYS A 39 1.06 -7.88 13.29
N TYR A 40 0.67 -7.13 12.25
CA TYR A 40 -0.30 -7.58 11.24
C TYR A 40 0.14 -8.87 10.56
N VAL A 41 1.41 -8.93 10.11
CA VAL A 41 2.01 -10.09 9.45
C VAL A 41 1.96 -11.32 10.35
N LYS A 42 2.32 -11.16 11.62
CA LYS A 42 2.28 -12.26 12.60
C LYS A 42 0.85 -12.73 12.88
N ASP A 43 -0.07 -11.81 13.14
CA ASP A 43 -1.45 -12.12 13.46
C ASP A 43 -2.17 -12.85 12.30
N ASN A 44 -1.80 -12.52 11.05
CA ASN A 44 -2.34 -13.14 9.83
C ASN A 44 -1.50 -14.31 9.29
N LYS A 45 -0.48 -14.78 10.02
CA LYS A 45 0.40 -15.91 9.65
C LYS A 45 1.06 -15.74 8.28
N LEU A 46 1.55 -14.53 8.00
CA LEU A 46 2.19 -14.17 6.74
C LEU A 46 3.72 -14.12 6.83
N THR A 47 4.31 -14.51 7.96
CA THR A 47 5.76 -14.39 8.20
C THR A 47 6.57 -15.11 7.13
N ASP A 48 6.15 -16.31 6.71
CA ASP A 48 6.84 -17.12 5.70
C ASP A 48 6.63 -16.60 4.26
N ASN A 49 5.80 -15.58 4.09
CA ASN A 49 5.50 -14.98 2.79
C ASN A 49 6.44 -13.80 2.44
N LEU A 50 7.38 -13.44 3.32
CA LEU A 50 8.37 -12.41 3.02
C LEU A 50 9.27 -12.86 1.88
N ASP A 51 9.30 -12.06 0.84
CA ASP A 51 10.09 -12.30 -0.34
C ASP A 51 11.37 -11.45 -0.36
N VAL A 52 12.39 -11.92 -1.09
CA VAL A 52 13.66 -11.19 -1.29
C VAL A 52 13.46 -9.79 -1.88
N SER A 53 12.33 -9.53 -2.53
CA SER A 53 11.95 -8.21 -3.03
C SER A 53 11.46 -7.26 -1.93
N GLY A 54 11.31 -7.73 -0.70
CA GLY A 54 10.90 -6.94 0.47
C GLY A 54 9.39 -6.76 0.63
N ILE A 55 8.56 -7.48 -0.13
CA ILE A 55 7.11 -7.55 0.09
C ILE A 55 6.74 -8.89 0.71
N TYR A 56 5.62 -8.94 1.45
CA TYR A 56 4.99 -10.22 1.80
C TYR A 56 4.04 -10.57 0.66
N PHE A 57 4.29 -11.70 0.00
CA PHE A 57 3.56 -12.14 -1.17
C PHE A 57 2.91 -13.50 -0.94
N LYS A 58 1.59 -13.55 -1.07
CA LYS A 58 0.83 -14.80 -0.98
C LYS A 58 -0.02 -14.97 -2.24
N LEU A 59 0.32 -15.97 -3.04
CA LEU A 59 -0.55 -16.40 -4.14
C LEU A 59 -1.83 -17.00 -3.53
N THR A 60 -2.98 -16.46 -3.88
CA THR A 60 -4.28 -16.94 -3.39
C THR A 60 -4.97 -17.86 -4.37
N GLU A 61 -4.73 -17.65 -5.67
CA GLU A 61 -5.25 -18.49 -6.74
C GLU A 61 -4.25 -18.53 -7.91
N ARG A 62 -3.94 -19.75 -8.37
CA ARG A 62 -3.06 -19.96 -9.52
C ARG A 62 -3.88 -20.14 -10.80
N SER A 63 -3.53 -19.38 -11.83
CA SER A 63 -4.07 -19.54 -13.18
C SER A 63 -3.51 -20.77 -13.89
N THR A 64 -4.22 -21.23 -14.90
CA THR A 64 -3.70 -22.19 -15.89
C THR A 64 -2.84 -21.54 -16.96
N ASP A 65 -2.91 -20.22 -17.11
CA ASP A 65 -2.02 -19.46 -17.98
C ASP A 65 -0.59 -19.47 -17.42
N THR A 66 0.38 -19.80 -18.25
CA THR A 66 1.80 -19.89 -17.88
C THR A 66 2.59 -18.63 -18.22
N THR A 67 1.92 -17.59 -18.71
CA THR A 67 2.55 -16.32 -19.09
C THR A 67 2.97 -15.54 -17.86
N LEU A 68 4.24 -15.60 -17.50
CA LEU A 68 4.80 -14.83 -16.38
C LEU A 68 4.87 -13.34 -16.73
N ILE A 69 4.31 -12.52 -15.87
CA ILE A 69 4.37 -11.05 -16.00
C ILE A 69 5.81 -10.57 -15.79
N ARG A 70 6.27 -9.69 -16.67
CA ARG A 70 7.64 -9.13 -16.67
C ARG A 70 7.62 -7.61 -16.86
N SER A 71 8.77 -6.98 -16.65
CA SER A 71 8.97 -5.56 -16.96
C SER A 71 8.57 -5.25 -18.41
N GLY A 72 7.90 -4.12 -18.64
CA GLY A 72 7.37 -3.72 -19.94
C GLY A 72 5.96 -4.27 -20.27
N PHE A 73 5.42 -5.19 -19.49
CA PHE A 73 4.06 -5.68 -19.70
C PHE A 73 3.02 -4.57 -19.44
N LYS A 74 1.99 -4.55 -20.28
CA LYS A 74 0.73 -3.85 -20.05
C LYS A 74 -0.26 -4.85 -19.51
N VAL A 75 -0.69 -4.70 -18.25
CA VAL A 75 -1.56 -5.67 -17.57
C VAL A 75 -2.86 -5.00 -17.18
N MET A 76 -3.98 -5.67 -17.42
CA MET A 76 -5.28 -5.26 -16.88
C MET A 76 -5.46 -5.88 -15.50
N LEU A 77 -5.56 -5.04 -14.49
CA LEU A 77 -5.66 -5.43 -13.08
C LEU A 77 -7.05 -5.12 -12.53
N GLU A 78 -7.57 -6.04 -11.73
CA GLU A 78 -8.55 -5.73 -10.70
C GLU A 78 -7.82 -5.77 -9.36
N PHE A 79 -7.97 -4.72 -8.55
CA PHE A 79 -7.31 -4.67 -7.25
C PHE A 79 -8.13 -3.92 -6.22
N ASN A 80 -7.88 -4.25 -4.97
CA ASN A 80 -8.29 -3.47 -3.82
C ASN A 80 -7.06 -3.22 -2.95
N ILE A 81 -6.74 -1.95 -2.72
CA ILE A 81 -5.64 -1.54 -1.87
C ILE A 81 -6.21 -0.82 -0.65
N THR A 82 -5.83 -1.30 0.53
CA THR A 82 -6.28 -0.74 1.81
C THR A 82 -5.09 -0.44 2.72
N LEU A 83 -5.33 0.38 3.73
CA LEU A 83 -4.43 0.55 4.87
C LEU A 83 -4.59 -0.63 5.84
N LEU A 84 -3.69 -0.75 6.82
CA LEU A 84 -3.77 -1.78 7.88
C LEU A 84 -5.06 -1.70 8.71
N ASP A 85 -5.67 -0.52 8.82
CA ASP A 85 -6.95 -0.30 9.52
C ASP A 85 -8.19 -0.61 8.65
N GLY A 86 -7.98 -1.11 7.44
CA GLY A 86 -9.02 -1.48 6.48
C GLY A 86 -9.58 -0.33 5.65
N LYS A 87 -9.12 0.90 5.84
CA LYS A 87 -9.56 2.02 4.99
C LYS A 87 -9.10 1.83 3.55
N THR A 88 -10.02 1.97 2.63
CA THR A 88 -9.73 1.86 1.20
C THR A 88 -8.85 3.02 0.74
N VAL A 89 -7.75 2.68 0.07
CA VAL A 89 -6.86 3.61 -0.62
C VAL A 89 -7.32 3.78 -2.06
N VAL A 90 -7.55 2.68 -2.75
CA VAL A 90 -8.07 2.62 -4.13
C VAL A 90 -8.57 1.21 -4.44
N PHE A 91 -9.54 1.12 -5.31
CA PHE A 91 -10.02 -0.16 -5.84
C PHE A 91 -10.54 -0.02 -7.27
N THR A 92 -10.61 -1.16 -7.99
CA THR A 92 -11.11 -1.25 -9.38
C THR A 92 -12.21 -2.30 -9.54
N THR A 93 -12.61 -2.93 -8.44
CA THR A 93 -13.70 -3.91 -8.39
C THR A 93 -15.00 -3.23 -7.97
N GLU A 94 -16.08 -3.99 -7.86
CA GLU A 94 -17.35 -3.49 -7.35
C GLU A 94 -17.20 -2.89 -5.95
N ASP A 95 -17.69 -1.68 -5.77
CA ASP A 95 -17.68 -1.00 -4.48
C ASP A 95 -18.86 -1.44 -3.59
N GLN A 96 -18.90 -0.93 -2.35
CA GLN A 96 -19.97 -1.21 -1.39
C GLN A 96 -21.38 -0.74 -1.84
N TYR A 97 -21.47 0.06 -2.90
CA TYR A 97 -22.72 0.57 -3.47
C TYR A 97 -23.12 -0.17 -4.77
N GLY A 98 -22.36 -1.19 -5.15
CA GLY A 98 -22.61 -1.98 -6.36
C GLY A 98 -22.14 -1.33 -7.65
N HIS A 99 -21.26 -0.33 -7.59
CA HIS A 99 -20.64 0.23 -8.79
C HIS A 99 -19.55 -0.70 -9.29
N ASN A 100 -19.64 -1.11 -10.56
CA ASN A 100 -18.59 -1.88 -11.21
C ASN A 100 -17.56 -0.94 -11.83
N TYR A 101 -16.31 -1.10 -11.45
CA TYR A 101 -15.20 -0.37 -12.04
C TYR A 101 -14.52 -1.20 -13.12
N GLU A 102 -14.13 -0.54 -14.21
CA GLU A 102 -13.35 -1.22 -15.24
C GLU A 102 -11.97 -1.60 -14.72
N PRO A 103 -11.41 -2.73 -15.19
CA PRO A 103 -10.05 -3.12 -14.85
C PRO A 103 -9.06 -2.02 -15.19
N TYR A 104 -8.14 -1.76 -14.27
CA TYR A 104 -7.13 -0.75 -14.42
C TYR A 104 -5.97 -1.23 -15.31
N THR A 105 -5.59 -0.42 -16.28
CA THR A 105 -4.42 -0.70 -17.09
C THR A 105 -3.14 -0.29 -16.35
N PHE A 106 -2.33 -1.28 -15.98
CA PHE A 106 -1.09 -1.12 -15.26
C PHE A 106 0.12 -1.45 -16.16
N TYR A 107 1.13 -0.60 -16.15
CA TYR A 107 2.36 -0.78 -16.92
C TYR A 107 3.52 -1.16 -15.99
N VAL A 108 4.02 -2.38 -16.10
CA VAL A 108 5.03 -2.94 -15.20
C VAL A 108 6.42 -2.38 -15.54
N ASP A 109 7.02 -1.66 -14.58
CA ASP A 109 8.35 -1.04 -14.69
C ASP A 109 8.55 -0.17 -15.96
N VAL A 110 7.50 0.47 -16.47
CA VAL A 110 7.60 1.38 -17.61
C VAL A 110 7.84 2.80 -17.11
N SER A 111 8.95 3.39 -17.53
CA SER A 111 9.28 4.79 -17.23
C SER A 111 8.62 5.71 -18.27
N ASN A 112 7.42 6.19 -17.97
CA ASN A 112 6.69 7.14 -18.80
C ASN A 112 6.02 8.17 -17.89
N THR A 113 6.24 9.44 -18.14
CA THR A 113 5.75 10.55 -17.33
C THR A 113 4.22 10.59 -17.20
N ILE A 114 3.50 10.22 -18.26
CA ILE A 114 2.03 10.19 -18.25
C ILE A 114 1.52 9.02 -17.39
N VAL A 115 2.13 7.84 -17.57
CA VAL A 115 1.78 6.64 -16.81
C VAL A 115 2.14 6.80 -15.34
N ASN A 116 3.35 7.31 -15.06
CA ASN A 116 3.84 7.48 -13.68
C ASN A 116 3.15 8.62 -12.92
N ALA A 117 2.35 9.45 -13.59
CA ALA A 117 1.53 10.45 -12.90
C ALA A 117 0.43 9.83 -12.03
N LYS A 118 -0.01 8.61 -12.36
CA LYS A 118 -1.01 7.89 -11.57
C LYS A 118 -0.35 7.29 -10.34
N PHE A 119 -0.95 7.49 -9.18
CA PHE A 119 -0.33 7.12 -7.90
C PHE A 119 -0.12 5.61 -7.76
N GLU A 120 -0.99 4.77 -8.33
CA GLU A 120 -0.86 3.31 -8.31
C GLU A 120 0.43 2.84 -9.00
N GLN A 121 0.82 3.54 -10.07
CA GLN A 121 2.07 3.29 -10.80
C GLN A 121 3.32 3.67 -9.99
N GLN A 122 3.17 4.42 -8.91
CA GLN A 122 4.28 4.81 -8.05
C GLN A 122 4.55 3.78 -6.94
N ILE A 123 3.65 2.80 -6.75
CA ILE A 123 3.78 1.77 -5.73
C ILE A 123 4.75 0.70 -6.20
N ALA A 124 6.03 0.85 -5.87
CA ALA A 124 7.09 -0.09 -6.27
C ALA A 124 6.80 -1.54 -5.86
N GLY A 125 6.10 -1.73 -4.73
CA GLY A 125 5.68 -3.05 -4.26
C GLY A 125 4.71 -3.75 -5.21
N LEU A 126 3.83 -3.03 -5.91
CA LEU A 126 2.94 -3.62 -6.92
C LEU A 126 3.74 -4.16 -8.10
N HIS A 127 4.69 -3.39 -8.64
CA HIS A 127 5.57 -3.85 -9.72
C HIS A 127 6.32 -5.12 -9.34
N ARG A 128 6.85 -5.17 -8.12
CA ARG A 128 7.58 -6.34 -7.61
C ARG A 128 6.66 -7.55 -7.47
N GLY A 129 5.46 -7.37 -6.92
CA GLY A 129 4.49 -8.44 -6.74
C GLY A 129 3.97 -8.98 -8.06
N LEU A 130 3.63 -8.12 -9.01
CA LEU A 130 3.15 -8.52 -10.33
C LEU A 130 4.16 -9.40 -11.07
N LYS A 131 5.46 -9.12 -10.96
CA LYS A 131 6.51 -9.95 -11.58
C LYS A 131 6.64 -11.38 -11.01
N LYS A 132 5.88 -11.72 -9.96
CA LYS A 132 5.76 -13.06 -9.41
C LYS A 132 4.49 -13.79 -9.84
N MET A 133 3.62 -13.11 -10.59
CA MET A 133 2.32 -13.60 -11.03
C MET A 133 2.37 -14.01 -12.50
N HIS A 134 1.55 -15.00 -12.83
CA HIS A 134 1.15 -15.25 -14.21
C HIS A 134 -0.14 -14.47 -14.53
N ILE A 135 -0.44 -14.34 -15.81
CA ILE A 135 -1.73 -13.83 -16.24
C ILE A 135 -2.83 -14.75 -15.70
N GLY A 136 -3.87 -14.17 -15.12
CA GLY A 136 -4.98 -14.89 -14.47
C GLY A 136 -4.75 -15.24 -13.00
N ASP A 137 -3.55 -15.02 -12.44
CA ASP A 137 -3.29 -15.26 -11.02
C ASP A 137 -4.00 -14.22 -10.12
N ARG A 138 -4.34 -14.66 -8.91
CA ARG A 138 -4.75 -13.78 -7.81
C ARG A 138 -3.73 -13.86 -6.68
N ALA A 139 -3.42 -12.71 -6.10
CA ALA A 139 -2.46 -12.64 -4.99
C ALA A 139 -2.89 -11.61 -3.94
N PHE A 140 -2.44 -11.84 -2.72
CA PHE A 140 -2.46 -10.88 -1.62
C PHE A 140 -1.03 -10.45 -1.30
N MET A 141 -0.85 -9.14 -1.08
CA MET A 141 0.46 -8.55 -0.80
C MET A 141 0.37 -7.62 0.41
N VAL A 142 1.37 -7.68 1.30
CA VAL A 142 1.63 -6.62 2.27
C VAL A 142 2.84 -5.84 1.74
N ILE A 143 2.63 -4.58 1.45
CA ILE A 143 3.62 -3.70 0.83
C ILE A 143 4.10 -2.71 1.90
N PRO A 144 5.34 -2.86 2.39
CA PRO A 144 5.94 -1.92 3.33
C PRO A 144 5.95 -0.48 2.79
N SER A 145 5.93 0.48 3.68
CA SER A 145 5.90 1.90 3.32
C SER A 145 7.06 2.31 2.39
N GLU A 146 8.22 1.68 2.53
CA GLU A 146 9.41 1.92 1.71
C GLU A 146 9.22 1.57 0.23
N LEU A 147 8.28 0.66 -0.04
CA LEU A 147 7.89 0.20 -1.38
C LEU A 147 6.54 0.76 -1.84
N ALA A 148 5.96 1.66 -1.02
CA ALA A 148 4.75 2.42 -1.30
C ALA A 148 5.10 3.92 -1.42
N PHE A 149 4.56 4.76 -0.53
CA PHE A 149 4.74 6.23 -0.60
C PHE A 149 5.84 6.76 0.32
N LYS A 150 6.52 5.91 1.08
CA LYS A 150 7.65 6.27 1.96
C LYS A 150 7.24 7.35 2.99
N ALA A 151 8.05 8.38 3.11
CA ALA A 151 7.84 9.51 4.00
C ALA A 151 6.91 10.60 3.43
N VAL A 152 6.14 10.30 2.37
CA VAL A 152 5.23 11.24 1.71
C VAL A 152 3.80 10.89 2.05
N SER A 153 3.00 11.90 2.41
CA SER A 153 1.54 11.73 2.49
C SER A 153 0.94 11.92 1.11
N THR A 154 -0.02 11.08 0.77
CA THR A 154 -0.73 11.10 -0.52
C THR A 154 -2.23 11.16 -0.27
N THR A 155 -2.95 11.99 -1.01
CA THR A 155 -4.42 12.03 -0.97
C THR A 155 -4.98 11.25 -2.14
N THR A 156 -5.88 10.32 -1.86
CA THR A 156 -6.69 9.62 -2.86
C THR A 156 -8.14 10.11 -2.79
N ASP A 157 -8.99 9.64 -3.68
CA ASP A 157 -10.42 9.97 -3.66
C ASP A 157 -11.14 9.43 -2.41
N TYR A 158 -10.51 8.50 -1.68
CA TYR A 158 -11.11 7.80 -0.55
C TYR A 158 -10.50 8.17 0.80
N VAL A 159 -9.18 8.39 0.84
CA VAL A 159 -8.48 8.60 2.12
C VAL A 159 -7.19 9.40 1.94
N ILE A 160 -6.75 10.05 3.01
CA ILE A 160 -5.39 10.58 3.11
C ILE A 160 -4.48 9.45 3.60
N VAL A 161 -3.61 8.96 2.72
CA VAL A 161 -2.56 8.01 3.08
C VAL A 161 -1.46 8.77 3.80
N GLN A 162 -1.27 8.47 5.07
CA GLN A 162 -0.25 9.11 5.89
C GLN A 162 1.16 8.66 5.48
N ARG A 163 2.16 9.42 5.92
CA ARG A 163 3.57 9.02 5.80
C ARG A 163 3.78 7.66 6.44
N PHE A 164 4.67 6.88 5.86
CA PHE A 164 5.02 5.54 6.37
C PHE A 164 3.79 4.64 6.55
N SER A 165 2.90 4.60 5.55
CA SER A 165 1.76 3.67 5.58
C SER A 165 2.08 2.39 4.86
N THR A 166 1.96 1.25 5.55
CA THR A 166 1.91 -0.08 4.93
C THR A 166 0.61 -0.22 4.15
N LEU A 167 0.69 -0.78 2.95
CA LEU A 167 -0.47 -1.08 2.12
C LEU A 167 -0.75 -2.58 2.07
N LEU A 168 -2.04 -2.92 2.09
CA LEU A 168 -2.54 -4.26 1.81
C LEU A 168 -3.14 -4.26 0.42
N ALA A 169 -2.68 -5.12 -0.48
CA ALA A 169 -3.18 -5.20 -1.84
C ALA A 169 -3.68 -6.60 -2.17
N THR A 170 -4.95 -6.70 -2.55
CA THR A 170 -5.51 -7.89 -3.21
C THR A 170 -5.53 -7.59 -4.70
N VAL A 171 -4.92 -8.44 -5.51
CA VAL A 171 -4.70 -8.19 -6.94
C VAL A 171 -5.10 -9.40 -7.76
N TYR A 172 -5.81 -9.14 -8.86
CA TYR A 172 -6.10 -10.11 -9.92
C TYR A 172 -5.50 -9.60 -11.24
N ALA A 173 -4.57 -10.34 -11.81
CA ALA A 173 -3.95 -10.05 -13.10
C ALA A 173 -4.79 -10.61 -14.25
N LYS A 174 -5.90 -9.93 -14.60
CA LYS A 174 -6.97 -10.42 -15.47
C LYS A 174 -6.49 -10.77 -16.87
N SER A 175 -5.69 -9.91 -17.49
CA SER A 175 -5.11 -10.11 -18.81
C SER A 175 -3.83 -9.28 -18.96
N GLY A 176 -3.02 -9.56 -19.98
CA GLY A 176 -1.80 -8.81 -20.20
C GLY A 176 -1.28 -8.92 -21.62
N ARG A 177 -0.44 -7.96 -22.00
CA ARG A 177 0.28 -7.89 -23.26
C ARG A 177 1.76 -7.70 -23.00
N SER A 178 2.58 -8.57 -23.58
CA SER A 178 4.03 -8.38 -23.60
C SER A 178 4.42 -7.18 -24.50
N PRO A 179 5.62 -6.63 -24.36
CA PRO A 179 6.09 -5.56 -25.26
C PRO A 179 6.06 -5.92 -26.76
N ALA A 180 6.26 -7.19 -27.12
CA ALA A 180 6.15 -7.65 -28.49
C ALA A 180 4.70 -7.59 -29.00
N GLN A 181 3.75 -8.13 -28.24
CA GLN A 181 2.33 -8.09 -28.58
C GLN A 181 1.78 -6.65 -28.66
N GLN A 182 2.24 -5.74 -27.80
CA GLN A 182 1.85 -4.33 -27.88
C GLN A 182 2.24 -3.68 -29.21
N LYS A 183 3.45 -4.01 -29.73
CA LYS A 183 3.91 -3.52 -31.03
C LYS A 183 3.14 -4.10 -32.21
N GLU A 184 2.69 -5.35 -32.10
CA GLU A 184 1.85 -5.98 -33.13
C GLU A 184 0.47 -5.33 -33.18
N ASP A 185 -0.13 -5.03 -32.00
CA ASP A 185 -1.42 -4.37 -31.91
C ASP A 185 -1.39 -2.92 -32.49
N GLU A 186 -0.24 -2.21 -32.40
CA GLU A 186 -0.05 -0.85 -32.96
C GLU A 186 0.14 -0.82 -34.49
N GLN A 187 0.42 -1.95 -35.12
CA GLN A 187 0.65 -2.07 -36.57
C GLN A 187 -0.58 -2.53 -37.36
N GLN A 188 -1.68 -2.82 -36.68
CA GLN A 188 -2.98 -3.20 -37.24
C GLN A 188 -3.96 -2.02 -37.27
#